data_34a6abeaf93d39589021ef57f6b66a7e
#
_entry.id   34a6abeaf93d39589021ef57f6b66a7e
#
_cell.length_a   1.000
_cell.length_b   1.000
_cell.length_c   1.000
_cell.angle_alpha   90.00
_cell.angle_beta   90.00
_cell.angle_gamma   90.00
#
_symmetry.space_group_name_H-M   'P 1'
#
loop_
_entity.id
_entity.type
_entity.pdbx_description
1 polymer ?
#
loop_
_entity_poly.entity_id
_entity_poly.type
_entity_poly.pdbx_seq_one_letter_code
_entity_poly.pdbx_strand_id
1 'polypeptide(L)'
;MQTHHRRCFTPPHDHAGTAKGDGMNATAGKKMSLMQLTVLTAVNMMGSGIIMLPANMAQVGAISLLSWGVTAIGSMAIAYGFAQAGVFNAKPGGMAAYAEDAYGKDGYFLTFFLYFLSLAIGNVAIAISAVGYLAAFVPWLSSTPIATCIGVIILIWLTTVANFGGPGVTGKIGAITVWGVIIPVAGLSLIGWFWFKSTVFHEAWNPQGMSIGKGIGSSISLTLWAFLGMESAAQNSDAVENPKKNVPLACMLGTLGAAVIYVLSTTVIQGIVPNKQLAESGGPFAEAYAQMFNPTIGTIVRALAILACLGSLLGWQFTIAQTAKTAAGERLFPAFFAKTNRMTAPVVGMIVMAVVQTILALSTISPSLSEQFSVLVNLAVVTNVIPYIIALSALMVIMRNAGVPEGTYKLNAFVAVIGMLYSTYAIYASGATAVIGGAIVLALTFIIYGFLAPRFIVPAPVAAPAARAA
;
A
#
# COMPACT_ATOMS: atom_id res chain seq x y z
N MET A 1 10.64 24.91 -51.14
CA MET A 1 11.78 25.76 -50.71
C MET A 1 11.35 26.48 -49.43
N GLN A 2 11.52 25.86 -48.29
CA GLN A 2 11.38 26.49 -46.97
C GLN A 2 12.30 25.75 -46.01
N THR A 3 13.29 26.49 -45.52
CA THR A 3 14.42 26.05 -44.70
C THR A 3 14.04 25.96 -43.24
N HIS A 4 14.22 24.76 -42.67
CA HIS A 4 14.10 24.54 -41.23
C HIS A 4 15.32 25.09 -40.46
N HIS A 5 15.13 26.09 -39.61
CA HIS A 5 16.11 26.56 -38.65
C HIS A 5 16.17 25.58 -37.45
N ARG A 6 17.27 24.86 -37.34
CA ARG A 6 17.69 24.17 -36.12
C ARG A 6 18.25 25.22 -35.17
N ARG A 7 17.63 25.37 -33.99
CA ARG A 7 18.22 26.12 -32.87
C ARG A 7 19.16 25.19 -32.10
N CYS A 8 20.45 25.50 -32.15
CA CYS A 8 21.47 24.92 -31.29
C CYS A 8 21.26 25.45 -29.86
N PHE A 9 21.13 24.55 -28.91
CA PHE A 9 21.23 24.86 -27.48
C PHE A 9 22.70 24.86 -27.09
N THR A 10 23.21 26.01 -26.63
CA THR A 10 24.50 26.14 -25.95
C THR A 10 24.30 26.00 -24.43
N PRO A 11 25.13 25.23 -23.72
CA PRO A 11 25.04 25.12 -22.26
C PRO A 11 25.61 26.42 -21.59
N PRO A 12 25.08 26.81 -20.42
CA PRO A 12 25.57 27.97 -19.69
C PRO A 12 26.92 27.68 -19.02
N HIS A 13 27.79 28.72 -19.05
CA HIS A 13 29.14 28.74 -18.50
C HIS A 13 29.19 28.58 -16.97
N ASP A 14 30.15 27.79 -16.52
CA ASP A 14 30.62 27.67 -15.16
C ASP A 14 31.07 29.02 -14.56
N HIS A 15 30.45 29.39 -13.45
CA HIS A 15 31.07 30.32 -12.50
C HIS A 15 31.65 29.52 -11.32
N ALA A 16 32.96 29.29 -11.39
CA ALA A 16 33.75 28.78 -10.27
C ALA A 16 33.82 29.85 -9.16
N GLY A 17 33.04 29.66 -8.11
CA GLY A 17 33.13 30.33 -6.84
C GLY A 17 33.65 29.36 -5.78
N THR A 18 34.92 29.47 -5.41
CA THR A 18 35.56 28.71 -4.32
C THR A 18 34.97 29.10 -2.98
N ALA A 19 34.00 28.34 -2.47
CA ALA A 19 33.65 28.37 -1.07
C ALA A 19 34.22 27.10 -0.41
N LYS A 20 35.27 27.27 0.40
CA LYS A 20 35.71 26.29 1.39
C LYS A 20 34.57 26.16 2.41
N GLY A 21 33.84 25.06 2.37
CA GLY A 21 32.85 24.70 3.35
C GLY A 21 33.21 23.32 3.90
N ASP A 22 33.31 23.28 5.21
CA ASP A 22 33.70 22.13 6.04
C ASP A 22 32.97 20.84 5.66
N GLY A 23 33.80 19.82 5.42
CA GLY A 23 33.29 18.46 5.14
C GLY A 23 32.63 17.84 6.35
N MET A 24 31.30 17.88 6.39
CA MET A 24 30.53 16.82 7.05
C MET A 24 30.41 15.66 6.08
N ASN A 25 31.33 14.71 6.19
CA ASN A 25 31.15 13.36 5.63
C ASN A 25 29.88 12.75 6.24
N ALA A 26 28.73 13.03 5.63
CA ALA A 26 27.57 12.15 5.76
C ALA A 26 28.02 10.80 5.18
N THR A 27 28.25 9.82 6.03
CA THR A 27 28.46 8.42 5.65
C THR A 27 27.29 8.03 4.74
N ALA A 28 27.55 8.01 3.43
CA ALA A 28 26.57 7.55 2.44
C ALA A 28 26.21 6.11 2.84
N GLY A 29 25.02 5.94 3.42
CA GLY A 29 24.53 4.64 3.85
C GLY A 29 24.61 3.68 2.68
N LYS A 30 25.01 2.43 2.93
CA LYS A 30 25.13 1.39 1.91
C LYS A 30 23.75 1.23 1.22
N LYS A 31 23.70 1.43 -0.09
CA LYS A 31 22.48 1.28 -0.89
C LYS A 31 21.95 -0.15 -0.82
N MET A 32 20.64 -0.31 -0.94
CA MET A 32 19.99 -1.63 -0.91
C MET A 32 20.33 -2.44 -2.16
N SER A 33 20.64 -3.71 -1.95
CA SER A 33 20.80 -4.70 -3.01
C SER A 33 19.43 -5.15 -3.56
N LEU A 34 19.42 -5.82 -4.72
CA LEU A 34 18.21 -6.43 -5.29
C LEU A 34 17.49 -7.33 -4.28
N MET A 35 18.20 -8.21 -3.58
CA MET A 35 17.61 -9.14 -2.62
C MET A 35 16.96 -8.40 -1.45
N GLN A 36 17.63 -7.40 -0.89
CA GLN A 36 17.07 -6.59 0.20
C GLN A 36 15.79 -5.87 -0.23
N LEU A 37 15.79 -5.29 -1.42
CA LEU A 37 14.62 -4.61 -1.96
C LEU A 37 13.46 -5.57 -2.25
N THR A 38 13.76 -6.76 -2.80
CA THR A 38 12.76 -7.81 -3.06
C THR A 38 12.08 -8.27 -1.77
N VAL A 39 12.89 -8.56 -0.74
CA VAL A 39 12.37 -8.95 0.58
C VAL A 39 11.55 -7.81 1.20
N LEU A 40 12.05 -6.57 1.14
CA LEU A 40 11.33 -5.40 1.65
C LEU A 40 9.96 -5.24 0.95
N THR A 41 9.91 -5.39 -0.36
CA THR A 41 8.67 -5.30 -1.14
C THR A 41 7.69 -6.39 -0.75
N ALA A 42 8.14 -7.65 -0.66
CA ALA A 42 7.30 -8.76 -0.22
C ALA A 42 6.78 -8.56 1.21
N VAL A 43 7.63 -8.12 2.13
CA VAL A 43 7.27 -7.87 3.53
C VAL A 43 6.28 -6.71 3.67
N ASN A 44 6.43 -5.65 2.89
CA ASN A 44 5.48 -4.53 2.90
C ASN A 44 4.08 -4.95 2.46
N MET A 45 3.97 -5.90 1.53
CA MET A 45 2.70 -6.52 1.15
C MET A 45 2.20 -7.51 2.22
N MET A 46 3.10 -8.34 2.77
CA MET A 46 2.76 -9.41 3.72
C MET A 46 2.34 -8.92 5.11
N GLY A 47 2.43 -7.64 5.44
CA GLY A 47 2.10 -7.06 6.74
C GLY A 47 0.81 -7.62 7.35
N SER A 48 0.01 -6.79 7.99
CA SER A 48 -1.30 -7.20 8.53
C SER A 48 -2.31 -7.64 7.46
N GLY A 49 -2.05 -7.34 6.18
CA GLY A 49 -2.97 -7.62 5.08
C GLY A 49 -3.36 -9.08 4.99
N ILE A 50 -2.40 -10.01 5.12
CA ILE A 50 -2.66 -11.44 5.03
C ILE A 50 -3.26 -12.05 6.32
N ILE A 51 -3.00 -11.43 7.48
CA ILE A 51 -3.24 -12.06 8.79
C ILE A 51 -4.73 -12.31 9.08
N MET A 52 -5.63 -11.37 8.73
CA MET A 52 -7.08 -11.53 8.90
C MET A 52 -7.78 -12.10 7.67
N LEU A 53 -7.09 -12.12 6.53
CA LEU A 53 -7.68 -12.45 5.24
C LEU A 53 -8.32 -13.85 5.20
N PRO A 54 -7.72 -14.92 5.77
CA PRO A 54 -8.34 -16.25 5.73
C PRO A 54 -9.73 -16.31 6.36
N ALA A 55 -9.97 -15.56 7.44
CA ALA A 55 -11.29 -15.50 8.07
C ALA A 55 -12.33 -14.82 7.16
N ASN A 56 -11.97 -13.73 6.52
CA ASN A 56 -12.85 -13.03 5.59
C ASN A 56 -13.09 -13.84 4.32
N MET A 57 -12.10 -14.54 3.78
CA MET A 57 -12.26 -15.43 2.64
C MET A 57 -13.13 -16.64 2.97
N ALA A 58 -13.06 -17.16 4.20
CA ALA A 58 -13.90 -18.27 4.65
C ALA A 58 -15.40 -17.91 4.68
N GLN A 59 -15.77 -16.63 4.81
CA GLN A 59 -17.17 -16.19 4.69
C GLN A 59 -17.74 -16.43 3.28
N VAL A 60 -16.90 -16.39 2.26
CA VAL A 60 -17.23 -16.74 0.86
C VAL A 60 -17.07 -18.24 0.64
N GLY A 61 -16.15 -18.88 1.31
CA GLY A 61 -15.74 -20.26 1.16
C GLY A 61 -14.43 -20.42 0.37
N ALA A 62 -13.95 -21.67 0.22
CA ALA A 62 -12.70 -21.95 -0.47
C ALA A 62 -12.74 -21.59 -1.98
N ILE A 63 -13.92 -21.43 -2.57
CA ILE A 63 -14.10 -20.87 -3.93
C ILE A 63 -13.46 -19.48 -4.07
N SER A 64 -13.32 -18.71 -2.97
CA SER A 64 -12.61 -17.45 -2.92
C SER A 64 -11.13 -17.55 -3.32
N LEU A 65 -10.52 -18.74 -3.21
CA LEU A 65 -9.14 -18.98 -3.64
C LEU A 65 -8.93 -18.75 -5.15
N LEU A 66 -9.98 -18.89 -5.97
CA LEU A 66 -9.91 -18.60 -7.40
C LEU A 66 -9.61 -17.11 -7.67
N SER A 67 -9.98 -16.22 -6.75
CA SER A 67 -9.67 -14.80 -6.86
C SER A 67 -8.16 -14.52 -6.82
N TRP A 68 -7.36 -15.37 -6.16
CA TRP A 68 -5.90 -15.23 -6.15
C TRP A 68 -5.28 -15.32 -7.55
N GLY A 69 -5.81 -16.20 -8.41
CA GLY A 69 -5.33 -16.29 -9.79
C GLY A 69 -5.55 -14.99 -10.56
N VAL A 70 -6.76 -14.42 -10.46
CA VAL A 70 -7.11 -13.15 -11.11
C VAL A 70 -6.30 -12.00 -10.52
N THR A 71 -6.22 -11.94 -9.17
CA THR A 71 -5.49 -10.89 -8.46
C THR A 71 -3.99 -10.97 -8.70
N ALA A 72 -3.38 -12.17 -8.73
CA ALA A 72 -1.95 -12.31 -9.01
C ALA A 72 -1.61 -11.78 -10.40
N ILE A 73 -2.40 -12.12 -11.43
CA ILE A 73 -2.19 -11.62 -12.79
C ILE A 73 -2.35 -10.10 -12.84
N GLY A 74 -3.42 -9.56 -12.23
CA GLY A 74 -3.68 -8.12 -12.20
C GLY A 74 -2.61 -7.34 -11.42
N SER A 75 -2.23 -7.82 -10.23
CA SER A 75 -1.19 -7.19 -9.41
C SER A 75 0.18 -7.26 -10.07
N MET A 76 0.51 -8.37 -10.75
CA MET A 76 1.75 -8.47 -11.54
C MET A 76 1.76 -7.48 -12.69
N ALA A 77 0.63 -7.24 -13.36
CA ALA A 77 0.53 -6.24 -14.43
C ALA A 77 0.71 -4.81 -13.87
N ILE A 78 0.13 -4.52 -12.70
CA ILE A 78 0.31 -3.23 -12.01
C ILE A 78 1.78 -3.05 -11.59
N ALA A 79 2.36 -4.04 -10.91
CA ALA A 79 3.75 -4.02 -10.45
C ALA A 79 4.73 -3.85 -11.63
N TYR A 80 4.47 -4.52 -12.75
CA TYR A 80 5.24 -4.34 -13.98
C TYR A 80 5.15 -2.90 -14.51
N GLY A 81 3.95 -2.32 -14.54
CA GLY A 81 3.75 -0.94 -14.98
C GLY A 81 4.52 0.06 -14.11
N PHE A 82 4.48 -0.09 -12.78
CA PHE A 82 5.27 0.74 -11.85
C PHE A 82 6.77 0.54 -12.02
N ALA A 83 7.19 -0.70 -12.23
CA ALA A 83 8.57 -1.03 -12.51
C ALA A 83 9.07 -0.33 -13.76
N GLN A 84 8.30 -0.37 -14.87
CA GLN A 84 8.64 0.32 -16.10
C GLN A 84 8.62 1.84 -15.94
N ALA A 85 7.64 2.42 -15.25
CA ALA A 85 7.62 3.84 -14.96
C ALA A 85 8.89 4.29 -14.20
N GLY A 86 9.34 3.50 -13.22
CA GLY A 86 10.58 3.75 -12.46
C GLY A 86 11.86 3.65 -13.30
N VAL A 87 11.87 2.89 -14.42
CA VAL A 87 13.00 2.86 -15.36
C VAL A 87 13.21 4.22 -16.04
N PHE A 88 12.10 4.87 -16.41
CA PHE A 88 12.13 6.13 -17.18
C PHE A 88 12.05 7.37 -16.28
N ASN A 89 11.45 7.28 -15.10
CA ASN A 89 11.36 8.34 -14.14
C ASN A 89 12.06 7.94 -12.82
N ALA A 90 13.24 8.51 -12.58
CA ALA A 90 14.03 8.27 -11.36
C ALA A 90 13.75 9.27 -10.23
N LYS A 91 12.75 10.15 -10.37
CA LYS A 91 12.40 11.12 -9.33
C LYS A 91 11.85 10.41 -8.10
N PRO A 92 12.20 10.85 -6.87
CA PRO A 92 11.55 10.37 -5.67
C PRO A 92 10.07 10.78 -5.65
N GLY A 93 9.22 9.96 -5.04
CA GLY A 93 7.78 10.24 -4.94
C GLY A 93 6.88 9.17 -5.56
N GLY A 94 7.48 8.15 -6.22
CA GLY A 94 6.73 6.98 -6.74
C GLY A 94 5.59 7.37 -7.67
N MET A 95 4.39 6.87 -7.41
CA MET A 95 3.20 7.08 -8.27
C MET A 95 2.86 8.55 -8.49
N ALA A 96 3.03 9.42 -7.48
CA ALA A 96 2.74 10.84 -7.61
C ALA A 96 3.73 11.52 -8.57
N ALA A 97 5.01 11.15 -8.54
CA ALA A 97 6.01 11.65 -9.48
C ALA A 97 5.74 11.18 -10.91
N TYR A 98 5.25 9.94 -11.10
CA TYR A 98 4.83 9.47 -12.42
C TYR A 98 3.64 10.26 -12.96
N ALA A 99 2.65 10.54 -12.11
CA ALA A 99 1.50 11.36 -12.46
C ALA A 99 1.91 12.80 -12.81
N GLU A 100 2.93 13.36 -12.16
CA GLU A 100 3.46 14.70 -12.48
C GLU A 100 3.99 14.80 -13.91
N ASP A 101 4.72 13.77 -14.36
CA ASP A 101 5.30 13.78 -15.72
C ASP A 101 4.23 13.77 -16.82
N ALA A 102 3.04 13.24 -16.55
CA ALA A 102 1.94 13.17 -17.50
C ALA A 102 0.92 14.30 -17.35
N TYR A 103 0.62 14.69 -16.11
CA TYR A 103 -0.51 15.57 -15.76
C TYR A 103 -0.08 16.82 -14.99
N GLY A 104 1.24 17.06 -14.84
CA GLY A 104 1.74 18.20 -14.09
C GLY A 104 1.49 18.12 -12.57
N LYS A 105 1.60 19.26 -11.91
CA LYS A 105 1.42 19.37 -10.45
C LYS A 105 0.03 18.92 -9.97
N ASP A 106 -0.98 19.07 -10.82
CA ASP A 106 -2.35 18.63 -10.53
C ASP A 106 -2.45 17.11 -10.42
N GLY A 107 -1.81 16.40 -11.37
CA GLY A 107 -1.70 14.95 -11.34
C GLY A 107 -0.92 14.45 -10.12
N TYR A 108 0.19 15.13 -9.77
CA TYR A 108 0.92 14.84 -8.54
C TYR A 108 0.00 14.92 -7.33
N PHE A 109 -0.71 16.06 -7.17
CA PHE A 109 -1.55 16.30 -6.00
C PHE A 109 -2.67 15.27 -5.89
N LEU A 110 -3.42 15.01 -6.96
CA LEU A 110 -4.53 14.07 -6.95
C LEU A 110 -4.05 12.65 -6.58
N THR A 111 -2.97 12.19 -7.21
CA THR A 111 -2.39 10.87 -6.93
C THR A 111 -1.88 10.77 -5.51
N PHE A 112 -1.12 11.76 -5.04
CA PHE A 112 -0.61 11.84 -3.69
C PHE A 112 -1.74 11.82 -2.66
N PHE A 113 -2.75 12.68 -2.81
CA PHE A 113 -3.75 12.89 -1.78
C PHE A 113 -4.72 11.72 -1.65
N LEU A 114 -5.10 11.10 -2.77
CA LEU A 114 -5.90 9.86 -2.76
C LEU A 114 -5.12 8.70 -2.10
N TYR A 115 -3.84 8.55 -2.43
CA TYR A 115 -2.99 7.54 -1.80
C TYR A 115 -2.83 7.81 -0.30
N PHE A 116 -2.61 9.04 0.09
CA PHE A 116 -2.52 9.49 1.48
C PHE A 116 -3.79 9.12 2.28
N LEU A 117 -4.98 9.40 1.75
CA LEU A 117 -6.24 9.03 2.38
C LEU A 117 -6.47 7.51 2.41
N SER A 118 -6.10 6.80 1.34
CA SER A 118 -6.15 5.34 1.31
C SER A 118 -5.32 4.71 2.43
N LEU A 119 -4.09 5.20 2.66
CA LEU A 119 -3.24 4.74 3.75
C LEU A 119 -3.86 5.04 5.12
N ALA A 120 -4.53 6.19 5.28
CA ALA A 120 -5.23 6.51 6.53
C ALA A 120 -6.33 5.49 6.84
N ILE A 121 -7.14 5.14 5.83
CA ILE A 121 -8.21 4.15 5.93
C ILE A 121 -7.63 2.76 6.21
N GLY A 122 -6.59 2.38 5.46
CA GLY A 122 -5.90 1.10 5.61
C GLY A 122 -5.31 0.89 7.01
N ASN A 123 -4.74 1.93 7.60
CA ASN A 123 -4.19 1.85 8.96
C ASN A 123 -5.24 1.52 10.02
N VAL A 124 -6.47 2.00 9.86
CA VAL A 124 -7.57 1.62 10.76
C VAL A 124 -7.91 0.13 10.61
N ALA A 125 -7.94 -0.39 9.39
CA ALA A 125 -8.14 -1.83 9.15
C ALA A 125 -7.01 -2.69 9.76
N ILE A 126 -5.76 -2.22 9.68
CA ILE A 126 -4.61 -2.86 10.35
C ILE A 126 -4.79 -2.89 11.87
N ALA A 127 -5.21 -1.77 12.46
CA ALA A 127 -5.45 -1.68 13.90
C ALA A 127 -6.59 -2.61 14.35
N ILE A 128 -7.65 -2.77 13.54
CA ILE A 128 -8.73 -3.73 13.78
C ILE A 128 -8.19 -5.17 13.80
N SER A 129 -7.32 -5.52 12.86
CA SER A 129 -6.66 -6.83 12.85
C SER A 129 -5.87 -7.08 14.14
N ALA A 130 -5.10 -6.08 14.59
CA ALA A 130 -4.35 -6.16 15.84
C ALA A 130 -5.27 -6.38 17.05
N VAL A 131 -6.39 -5.64 17.13
CA VAL A 131 -7.39 -5.78 18.22
C VAL A 131 -8.03 -7.18 18.18
N GLY A 132 -8.34 -7.72 16.99
CA GLY A 132 -8.90 -9.08 16.87
C GLY A 132 -8.01 -10.16 17.49
N TYR A 133 -6.71 -10.11 17.22
CA TYR A 133 -5.76 -11.02 17.84
C TYR A 133 -5.54 -10.73 19.34
N LEU A 134 -5.52 -9.44 19.74
CA LEU A 134 -5.31 -9.02 21.12
C LEU A 134 -6.49 -9.36 22.03
N ALA A 135 -7.71 -9.42 21.49
CA ALA A 135 -8.94 -9.72 22.26
C ALA A 135 -8.89 -11.07 22.98
N ALA A 136 -8.10 -12.03 22.50
CA ALA A 136 -7.90 -13.31 23.18
C ALA A 136 -7.11 -13.19 24.51
N PHE A 137 -6.27 -12.15 24.63
CA PHE A 137 -5.53 -11.86 25.87
C PHE A 137 -6.24 -10.82 26.74
N VAL A 138 -7.05 -9.96 26.12
CA VAL A 138 -7.81 -8.90 26.75
C VAL A 138 -9.28 -9.01 26.31
N PRO A 139 -10.08 -9.91 26.90
CA PRO A 139 -11.44 -10.20 26.42
C PRO A 139 -12.38 -8.99 26.40
N TRP A 140 -12.10 -7.97 27.21
CA TRP A 140 -12.85 -6.72 27.17
C TRP A 140 -12.87 -6.07 25.78
N LEU A 141 -11.81 -6.19 24.99
CA LEU A 141 -11.71 -5.60 23.66
C LEU A 141 -12.75 -6.13 22.66
N SER A 142 -13.31 -7.32 22.90
CA SER A 142 -14.38 -7.92 22.10
C SER A 142 -15.75 -7.91 22.78
N SER A 143 -15.86 -7.32 23.98
CA SER A 143 -17.11 -7.34 24.77
C SER A 143 -18.22 -6.49 24.14
N THR A 144 -17.87 -5.40 23.48
CA THR A 144 -18.79 -4.50 22.78
C THR A 144 -18.11 -3.87 21.58
N PRO A 145 -18.85 -3.43 20.55
CA PRO A 145 -18.28 -2.70 19.42
C PRO A 145 -17.52 -1.42 19.83
N ILE A 146 -17.99 -0.77 20.89
CA ILE A 146 -17.32 0.43 21.45
C ILE A 146 -15.99 0.06 22.09
N ALA A 147 -15.89 -1.05 22.82
CA ALA A 147 -14.64 -1.53 23.41
C ALA A 147 -13.62 -1.85 22.31
N THR A 148 -14.04 -2.51 21.23
CA THR A 148 -13.21 -2.75 20.06
C THR A 148 -12.70 -1.43 19.46
N CYS A 149 -13.58 -0.46 19.25
CA CYS A 149 -13.22 0.85 18.71
C CYS A 149 -12.21 1.59 19.61
N ILE A 150 -12.41 1.57 20.93
CA ILE A 150 -11.44 2.15 21.90
C ILE A 150 -10.09 1.46 21.77
N GLY A 151 -10.05 0.12 21.67
CA GLY A 151 -8.83 -0.64 21.45
C GLY A 151 -8.10 -0.21 20.17
N VAL A 152 -8.83 -0.06 19.06
CA VAL A 152 -8.29 0.43 17.78
C VAL A 152 -7.68 1.82 17.94
N ILE A 153 -8.38 2.75 18.59
CA ILE A 153 -7.89 4.11 18.82
C ILE A 153 -6.62 4.10 19.69
N ILE A 154 -6.59 3.31 20.75
CA ILE A 154 -5.41 3.18 21.62
C ILE A 154 -4.20 2.70 20.81
N LEU A 155 -4.34 1.68 19.95
CA LEU A 155 -3.25 1.16 19.14
C LEU A 155 -2.77 2.18 18.10
N ILE A 156 -3.67 2.92 17.48
CA ILE A 156 -3.32 4.02 16.56
C ILE A 156 -2.47 5.08 17.28
N TRP A 157 -2.89 5.53 18.44
CA TRP A 157 -2.14 6.54 19.19
C TRP A 157 -0.83 6.01 19.77
N LEU A 158 -0.79 4.77 20.25
CA LEU A 158 0.42 4.13 20.75
C LEU A 158 1.51 4.06 19.65
N THR A 159 1.15 3.60 18.47
CA THR A 159 2.08 3.51 17.33
C THR A 159 2.45 4.89 16.79
N THR A 160 1.55 5.87 16.84
CA THR A 160 1.83 7.26 16.48
C THR A 160 2.90 7.85 17.42
N VAL A 161 2.74 7.69 18.73
CA VAL A 161 3.71 8.19 19.72
C VAL A 161 5.07 7.48 19.58
N ALA A 162 5.07 6.17 19.34
CA ALA A 162 6.31 5.42 19.07
C ALA A 162 7.06 5.97 17.85
N ASN A 163 6.35 6.42 16.81
CA ASN A 163 6.93 7.01 15.61
C ASN A 163 7.57 8.40 15.83
N PHE A 164 7.32 9.07 16.96
CA PHE A 164 8.02 10.32 17.29
C PHE A 164 9.53 10.12 17.49
N GLY A 165 9.95 8.86 17.74
CA GLY A 165 11.36 8.45 17.74
C GLY A 165 12.04 8.49 16.37
N GLY A 166 11.29 8.77 15.31
CA GLY A 166 11.81 8.96 13.95
C GLY A 166 12.15 7.66 13.22
N PRO A 167 12.73 7.78 12.00
CA PRO A 167 12.94 6.63 11.10
C PRO A 167 13.83 5.53 11.70
N GLY A 168 14.80 5.90 12.55
CA GLY A 168 15.71 4.95 13.20
C GLY A 168 14.97 4.02 14.18
N VAL A 169 14.05 4.54 14.98
CA VAL A 169 13.23 3.76 15.92
C VAL A 169 12.22 2.93 15.18
N THR A 170 11.49 3.54 14.24
CA THR A 170 10.50 2.86 13.40
C THR A 170 11.13 1.68 12.65
N GLY A 171 12.31 1.88 12.04
CA GLY A 171 13.01 0.82 11.31
C GLY A 171 13.49 -0.33 12.20
N LYS A 172 13.98 -0.05 13.41
CA LYS A 172 14.39 -1.11 14.36
C LYS A 172 13.20 -1.94 14.83
N ILE A 173 12.09 -1.29 15.19
CA ILE A 173 10.86 -1.99 15.60
C ILE A 173 10.34 -2.83 14.41
N GLY A 174 10.27 -2.24 13.22
CA GLY A 174 9.83 -2.95 12.01
C GLY A 174 10.66 -4.18 11.69
N ALA A 175 12.00 -4.11 11.81
CA ALA A 175 12.89 -5.23 11.56
C ALA A 175 12.67 -6.41 12.52
N ILE A 176 12.20 -6.15 13.74
CA ILE A 176 11.89 -7.21 14.72
C ILE A 176 10.48 -7.75 14.45
N THR A 177 9.51 -6.87 14.29
CA THR A 177 8.09 -7.24 14.19
C THR A 177 7.74 -7.96 12.90
N VAL A 178 8.53 -7.79 11.84
CA VAL A 178 8.34 -8.49 10.56
C VAL A 178 8.41 -10.02 10.69
N TRP A 179 9.20 -10.53 11.62
CA TRP A 179 9.26 -11.96 11.90
C TRP A 179 7.94 -12.50 12.45
N GLY A 180 7.14 -11.63 13.05
CA GLY A 180 5.79 -11.97 13.51
C GLY A 180 4.82 -12.33 12.39
N VAL A 181 5.04 -11.90 11.14
CA VAL A 181 4.25 -12.33 9.98
C VAL A 181 4.97 -13.43 9.21
N ILE A 182 6.28 -13.33 9.02
CA ILE A 182 7.04 -14.32 8.23
C ILE A 182 6.91 -15.71 8.84
N ILE A 183 7.13 -15.84 10.16
CA ILE A 183 7.12 -17.16 10.82
C ILE A 183 5.74 -17.84 10.69
N PRO A 184 4.60 -17.24 11.07
CA PRO A 184 3.31 -17.90 10.94
C PRO A 184 2.90 -18.17 9.49
N VAL A 185 3.06 -17.19 8.61
CA VAL A 185 2.53 -17.29 7.24
C VAL A 185 3.38 -18.23 6.38
N ALA A 186 4.70 -18.03 6.37
CA ALA A 186 5.59 -18.92 5.62
C ALA A 186 5.66 -20.31 6.26
N GLY A 187 5.67 -20.40 7.60
CA GLY A 187 5.61 -21.67 8.30
C GLY A 187 4.37 -22.48 7.91
N LEU A 188 3.18 -21.88 7.97
CA LEU A 188 1.94 -22.54 7.55
C LEU A 188 2.00 -22.97 6.08
N SER A 189 2.51 -22.10 5.20
CA SER A 189 2.63 -22.39 3.76
C SER A 189 3.52 -23.60 3.47
N LEU A 190 4.53 -23.85 4.29
CA LEU A 190 5.51 -24.94 4.10
C LEU A 190 5.09 -26.23 4.79
N ILE A 191 4.76 -26.17 6.08
CA ILE A 191 4.52 -27.37 6.88
C ILE A 191 3.03 -27.72 7.06
N GLY A 192 2.11 -26.79 6.88
CA GLY A 192 0.69 -27.00 7.15
C GLY A 192 0.05 -28.10 6.29
N TRP A 193 0.66 -28.45 5.14
CA TRP A 193 0.20 -29.52 4.26
C TRP A 193 0.16 -30.89 4.93
N PHE A 194 0.95 -31.13 5.96
CA PHE A 194 0.91 -32.38 6.73
C PHE A 194 -0.39 -32.54 7.56
N TRP A 195 -1.09 -31.44 7.85
CA TRP A 195 -2.37 -31.41 8.56
C TRP A 195 -3.55 -31.11 7.66
N PHE A 196 -3.30 -30.88 6.37
CA PHE A 196 -4.35 -30.59 5.40
C PHE A 196 -5.30 -31.78 5.25
N LYS A 197 -6.60 -31.55 5.41
CA LYS A 197 -7.66 -32.55 5.26
C LYS A 197 -8.53 -32.17 4.06
N SER A 198 -8.53 -33.00 3.02
CA SER A 198 -9.32 -32.77 1.82
C SER A 198 -10.82 -32.71 2.11
N THR A 199 -11.32 -33.47 3.09
CA THR A 199 -12.71 -33.42 3.54
C THR A 199 -13.11 -32.05 4.05
N VAL A 200 -12.32 -31.45 4.96
CA VAL A 200 -12.54 -30.11 5.50
C VAL A 200 -12.53 -29.07 4.38
N PHE A 201 -11.58 -29.20 3.45
CA PHE A 201 -11.49 -28.30 2.30
C PHE A 201 -12.68 -28.42 1.35
N HIS A 202 -13.15 -29.63 1.06
CA HIS A 202 -14.33 -29.85 0.20
C HIS A 202 -15.60 -29.31 0.83
N GLU A 203 -15.82 -29.50 2.13
CA GLU A 203 -16.94 -28.92 2.87
C GLU A 203 -16.90 -27.39 2.84
N ALA A 204 -15.70 -26.80 2.89
CA ALA A 204 -15.47 -25.36 2.82
C ALA A 204 -15.60 -24.79 1.41
N TRP A 205 -15.69 -25.63 0.34
CA TRP A 205 -15.53 -25.16 -1.05
C TRP A 205 -16.49 -24.04 -1.42
N ASN A 206 -17.78 -24.24 -1.25
CA ASN A 206 -18.80 -23.28 -1.66
C ASN A 206 -20.04 -23.35 -0.74
N PRO A 207 -19.92 -22.99 0.53
CA PRO A 207 -20.97 -23.13 1.52
C PRO A 207 -22.22 -22.30 1.20
N GLN A 208 -22.08 -21.26 0.38
CA GLN A 208 -23.18 -20.37 -0.01
C GLN A 208 -23.78 -20.71 -1.38
N GLY A 209 -23.32 -21.75 -2.09
CA GLY A 209 -23.82 -22.13 -3.40
C GLY A 209 -23.65 -21.04 -4.48
N MET A 210 -22.60 -20.22 -4.40
CA MET A 210 -22.36 -19.13 -5.34
C MET A 210 -21.91 -19.66 -6.71
N SER A 211 -22.21 -18.92 -7.79
CA SER A 211 -21.53 -19.13 -9.06
C SER A 211 -20.04 -18.77 -8.95
N ILE A 212 -19.20 -19.40 -9.79
CA ILE A 212 -17.75 -19.16 -9.80
C ILE A 212 -17.43 -17.66 -9.94
N GLY A 213 -18.10 -16.98 -10.88
CA GLY A 213 -17.89 -15.53 -11.10
C GLY A 213 -18.25 -14.69 -9.87
N LYS A 214 -19.32 -15.05 -9.15
CA LYS A 214 -19.69 -14.35 -7.91
C LYS A 214 -18.70 -14.65 -6.77
N GLY A 215 -18.25 -15.89 -6.63
CA GLY A 215 -17.24 -16.28 -5.64
C GLY A 215 -15.92 -15.53 -5.85
N ILE A 216 -15.44 -15.44 -7.11
CA ILE A 216 -14.26 -14.63 -7.45
C ILE A 216 -14.51 -13.15 -7.12
N GLY A 217 -15.59 -12.56 -7.63
CA GLY A 217 -15.90 -11.14 -7.45
C GLY A 217 -15.98 -10.72 -6.00
N SER A 218 -16.60 -11.54 -5.14
CA SER A 218 -16.75 -11.25 -3.71
C SER A 218 -15.43 -11.19 -2.94
N SER A 219 -14.33 -11.68 -3.50
CA SER A 219 -13.03 -11.76 -2.82
C SER A 219 -11.92 -10.93 -3.50
N ILE A 220 -12.19 -10.31 -4.64
CA ILE A 220 -11.16 -9.56 -5.41
C ILE A 220 -10.56 -8.41 -4.61
N SER A 221 -11.37 -7.62 -3.93
CA SER A 221 -10.86 -6.49 -3.13
C SER A 221 -10.05 -6.98 -1.93
N LEU A 222 -10.49 -8.06 -1.26
CA LEU A 222 -9.77 -8.66 -0.15
C LEU A 222 -8.40 -9.20 -0.60
N THR A 223 -8.35 -9.91 -1.73
CA THR A 223 -7.09 -10.43 -2.26
C THR A 223 -6.19 -9.32 -2.78
N LEU A 224 -6.73 -8.27 -3.41
CA LEU A 224 -5.94 -7.11 -3.83
C LEU A 224 -5.39 -6.33 -2.64
N TRP A 225 -6.15 -6.21 -1.54
CA TRP A 225 -5.67 -5.61 -0.30
C TRP A 225 -4.34 -6.18 0.16
N ALA A 226 -4.16 -7.50 0.06
CA ALA A 226 -2.92 -8.16 0.42
C ALA A 226 -1.73 -7.80 -0.49
N PHE A 227 -1.96 -7.27 -1.69
CA PHE A 227 -0.91 -6.82 -2.60
C PHE A 227 -0.62 -5.32 -2.51
N LEU A 228 -1.38 -4.54 -1.72
CA LEU A 228 -1.04 -3.14 -1.49
C LEU A 228 0.32 -3.06 -0.80
N GLY A 229 1.18 -2.20 -1.32
CA GLY A 229 2.60 -2.14 -0.96
C GLY A 229 3.55 -2.62 -2.05
N MET A 230 3.03 -3.20 -3.16
CA MET A 230 3.85 -3.56 -4.33
C MET A 230 4.58 -2.37 -4.94
N GLU A 231 4.05 -1.17 -4.76
CA GLU A 231 4.64 0.11 -5.17
C GLU A 231 5.85 0.53 -4.33
N SER A 232 6.09 -0.10 -3.18
CA SER A 232 7.12 0.31 -2.22
C SER A 232 8.54 0.25 -2.77
N ALA A 233 8.84 -0.69 -3.69
CA ALA A 233 10.11 -0.74 -4.37
C ALA A 233 10.36 0.51 -5.24
N ALA A 234 9.33 0.98 -5.93
CA ALA A 234 9.41 2.18 -6.75
C ALA A 234 9.56 3.46 -5.90
N GLN A 235 8.91 3.50 -4.75
CA GLN A 235 9.02 4.63 -3.81
C GLN A 235 10.40 4.78 -3.16
N ASN A 236 11.13 3.66 -3.03
CA ASN A 236 12.47 3.63 -2.43
C ASN A 236 13.61 3.61 -3.48
N SER A 237 13.34 4.00 -4.70
CA SER A 237 14.27 3.91 -5.84
C SER A 237 15.59 4.67 -5.65
N ASP A 238 15.59 5.77 -4.90
CA ASP A 238 16.77 6.58 -4.58
C ASP A 238 17.76 5.88 -3.63
N ALA A 239 17.27 4.95 -2.80
CA ALA A 239 18.06 4.19 -1.83
C ALA A 239 18.60 2.86 -2.38
N VAL A 240 18.49 2.58 -3.69
CA VAL A 240 18.79 1.28 -4.31
C VAL A 240 20.02 1.32 -5.19
N GLU A 241 20.82 0.24 -5.19
CA GLU A 241 21.90 0.02 -6.16
C GLU A 241 21.31 -0.23 -7.55
N ASN A 242 21.82 0.44 -8.59
CA ASN A 242 21.34 0.27 -9.97
C ASN A 242 19.80 0.30 -10.10
N PRO A 243 19.13 1.41 -9.70
CA PRO A 243 17.67 1.43 -9.57
C PRO A 243 16.93 1.06 -10.85
N LYS A 244 17.44 1.46 -12.02
CA LYS A 244 16.85 1.10 -13.34
C LYS A 244 16.72 -0.40 -13.59
N LYS A 245 17.55 -1.23 -12.96
CA LYS A 245 17.54 -2.69 -13.06
C LYS A 245 16.89 -3.34 -11.83
N ASN A 246 17.30 -2.91 -10.64
CA ASN A 246 16.95 -3.60 -9.41
C ASN A 246 15.52 -3.29 -8.94
N VAL A 247 14.99 -2.08 -9.18
CA VAL A 247 13.62 -1.73 -8.81
C VAL A 247 12.59 -2.55 -9.60
N PRO A 248 12.64 -2.64 -10.94
CA PRO A 248 11.74 -3.50 -11.71
C PRO A 248 11.77 -4.95 -11.27
N LEU A 249 12.96 -5.51 -11.11
CA LEU A 249 13.12 -6.92 -10.69
C LEU A 249 12.57 -7.14 -9.28
N ALA A 250 12.83 -6.24 -8.35
CA ALA A 250 12.33 -6.37 -6.97
C ALA A 250 10.81 -6.25 -6.88
N CYS A 251 10.19 -5.34 -7.64
CA CYS A 251 8.73 -5.26 -7.76
C CYS A 251 8.14 -6.60 -8.21
N MET A 252 8.67 -7.15 -9.30
CA MET A 252 8.16 -8.38 -9.90
C MET A 252 8.38 -9.59 -8.98
N LEU A 253 9.62 -9.78 -8.50
CA LEU A 253 9.97 -10.92 -7.65
C LEU A 253 9.29 -10.84 -6.28
N GLY A 254 9.19 -9.65 -5.69
CA GLY A 254 8.49 -9.44 -4.43
C GLY A 254 7.00 -9.75 -4.53
N THR A 255 6.35 -9.26 -5.60
CA THR A 255 4.93 -9.50 -5.85
C THR A 255 4.65 -10.98 -6.14
N LEU A 256 5.48 -11.64 -6.96
CA LEU A 256 5.35 -13.08 -7.24
C LEU A 256 5.57 -13.92 -6.00
N GLY A 257 6.61 -13.60 -5.21
CA GLY A 257 6.89 -14.31 -3.95
C GLY A 257 5.74 -14.19 -2.95
N ALA A 258 5.18 -12.99 -2.79
CA ALA A 258 3.99 -12.78 -1.96
C ALA A 258 2.79 -13.57 -2.48
N ALA A 259 2.52 -13.56 -3.80
CA ALA A 259 1.42 -14.31 -4.41
C ALA A 259 1.51 -15.81 -4.09
N VAL A 260 2.68 -16.42 -4.23
CA VAL A 260 2.88 -17.84 -3.93
C VAL A 260 2.58 -18.13 -2.46
N ILE A 261 3.11 -17.33 -1.55
CA ILE A 261 2.90 -17.51 -0.10
C ILE A 261 1.42 -17.33 0.26
N TYR A 262 0.73 -16.36 -0.33
CA TYR A 262 -0.70 -16.11 -0.08
C TYR A 262 -1.58 -17.26 -0.54
N VAL A 263 -1.38 -17.75 -1.76
CA VAL A 263 -2.10 -18.91 -2.27
C VAL A 263 -1.88 -20.12 -1.39
N LEU A 264 -0.62 -20.42 -1.05
CA LEU A 264 -0.29 -21.59 -0.22
C LEU A 264 -0.89 -21.47 1.18
N SER A 265 -0.67 -20.36 1.89
CA SER A 265 -1.14 -20.20 3.26
C SER A 265 -2.66 -20.21 3.37
N THR A 266 -3.35 -19.48 2.47
CA THR A 266 -4.82 -19.40 2.49
C THR A 266 -5.49 -20.70 2.04
N THR A 267 -4.86 -21.48 1.16
CA THR A 267 -5.35 -22.82 0.79
C THR A 267 -5.21 -23.79 1.96
N VAL A 268 -4.03 -23.85 2.55
CA VAL A 268 -3.73 -24.79 3.63
C VAL A 268 -4.60 -24.54 4.85
N ILE A 269 -4.80 -23.28 5.24
CA ILE A 269 -5.60 -22.94 6.42
C ILE A 269 -7.05 -23.40 6.28
N GLN A 270 -7.63 -23.30 5.06
CA GLN A 270 -8.99 -23.76 4.77
C GLN A 270 -9.14 -25.28 4.72
N GLY A 271 -8.05 -26.01 4.63
CA GLY A 271 -8.02 -27.46 4.78
C GLY A 271 -7.72 -27.96 6.19
N ILE A 272 -7.33 -27.05 7.11
CA ILE A 272 -7.04 -27.37 8.52
C ILE A 272 -8.21 -26.96 9.42
N VAL A 273 -8.67 -25.72 9.30
CA VAL A 273 -9.70 -25.15 10.18
C VAL A 273 -11.07 -25.27 9.51
N PRO A 274 -12.09 -25.83 10.18
CA PRO A 274 -13.46 -25.90 9.66
C PRO A 274 -13.97 -24.51 9.26
N ASN A 275 -14.65 -24.41 8.12
CA ASN A 275 -15.04 -23.14 7.50
C ASN A 275 -15.79 -22.20 8.46
N LYS A 276 -16.80 -22.69 9.18
CA LYS A 276 -17.58 -21.88 10.12
C LYS A 276 -16.70 -21.28 11.21
N GLN A 277 -15.81 -22.07 11.82
CA GLN A 277 -14.87 -21.62 12.84
C GLN A 277 -13.90 -20.59 12.26
N LEU A 278 -13.39 -20.82 11.05
CA LEU A 278 -12.47 -19.91 10.38
C LEU A 278 -13.13 -18.56 10.05
N ALA A 279 -14.38 -18.59 9.55
CA ALA A 279 -15.13 -17.37 9.19
C ALA A 279 -15.44 -16.45 10.39
N GLU A 280 -15.58 -17.03 11.58
CA GLU A 280 -15.84 -16.29 12.82
C GLU A 280 -14.56 -15.94 13.58
N SER A 281 -13.40 -16.36 13.07
CA SER A 281 -12.12 -16.25 13.78
C SER A 281 -11.57 -14.82 13.83
N GLY A 282 -11.25 -14.36 15.03
CA GLY A 282 -10.44 -13.15 15.25
C GLY A 282 -8.92 -13.39 15.18
N GLY A 283 -8.49 -14.66 14.94
CA GLY A 283 -7.08 -15.03 14.90
C GLY A 283 -6.81 -16.29 14.07
N PRO A 284 -7.11 -16.27 12.75
CA PRO A 284 -7.13 -17.48 11.91
C PRO A 284 -5.83 -18.28 11.89
N PHE A 285 -4.67 -17.64 11.81
CA PHE A 285 -3.39 -18.34 11.86
C PHE A 285 -3.13 -19.01 13.22
N ALA A 286 -3.47 -18.33 14.32
CA ALA A 286 -3.32 -18.91 15.65
C ALA A 286 -4.18 -20.16 15.86
N GLU A 287 -5.40 -20.15 15.30
CA GLU A 287 -6.29 -21.32 15.32
C GLU A 287 -5.74 -22.47 14.50
N ALA A 288 -5.23 -22.20 13.30
CA ALA A 288 -4.61 -23.23 12.48
C ALA A 288 -3.45 -23.91 13.23
N TYR A 289 -2.54 -23.12 13.81
CA TYR A 289 -1.42 -23.66 14.58
C TYR A 289 -1.85 -24.37 15.86
N ALA A 290 -2.93 -23.93 16.51
CA ALA A 290 -3.49 -24.65 17.65
C ALA A 290 -4.02 -26.03 17.26
N GLN A 291 -4.65 -26.17 16.09
CA GLN A 291 -5.11 -27.44 15.57
C GLN A 291 -3.98 -28.33 15.04
N MET A 292 -2.92 -27.73 14.47
CA MET A 292 -1.75 -28.47 14.00
C MET A 292 -0.96 -29.09 15.13
N PHE A 293 -0.79 -28.39 16.23
CA PHE A 293 0.08 -28.78 17.33
C PHE A 293 -0.69 -28.83 18.65
N ASN A 294 -0.90 -27.69 19.28
CA ASN A 294 -1.61 -27.53 20.56
C ASN A 294 -1.97 -26.07 20.82
N PRO A 295 -2.87 -25.79 21.82
CA PRO A 295 -3.28 -24.42 22.17
C PRO A 295 -2.12 -23.47 22.54
N THR A 296 -1.04 -23.99 23.13
CA THR A 296 0.12 -23.19 23.54
C THR A 296 0.83 -22.60 22.31
N ILE A 297 1.06 -23.42 21.27
CA ILE A 297 1.64 -22.96 20.00
C ILE A 297 0.70 -21.95 19.32
N GLY A 298 -0.61 -22.20 19.33
CA GLY A 298 -1.59 -21.22 18.85
C GLY A 298 -1.47 -19.87 19.58
N THR A 299 -1.29 -19.89 20.91
CA THR A 299 -1.11 -18.66 21.69
C THR A 299 0.19 -17.93 21.34
N ILE A 300 1.29 -18.65 21.11
CA ILE A 300 2.55 -18.05 20.65
C ILE A 300 2.37 -17.39 19.27
N VAL A 301 1.73 -18.08 18.33
CA VAL A 301 1.44 -17.55 16.99
C VAL A 301 0.53 -16.31 17.09
N ARG A 302 -0.43 -16.31 18.00
CA ARG A 302 -1.28 -15.14 18.27
C ARG A 302 -0.47 -13.94 18.72
N ALA A 303 0.49 -14.12 19.64
CA ALA A 303 1.39 -13.07 20.09
C ALA A 303 2.28 -12.54 18.92
N LEU A 304 2.80 -13.44 18.09
CA LEU A 304 3.56 -13.07 16.89
C LEU A 304 2.71 -12.26 15.90
N ALA A 305 1.46 -12.63 15.68
CA ALA A 305 0.54 -11.90 14.81
C ALA A 305 0.22 -10.50 15.34
N ILE A 306 0.07 -10.33 16.66
CA ILE A 306 -0.08 -9.01 17.28
C ILE A 306 1.16 -8.14 16.99
N LEU A 307 2.36 -8.66 17.22
CA LEU A 307 3.60 -7.95 16.93
C LEU A 307 3.70 -7.57 15.45
N ALA A 308 3.29 -8.46 14.54
CA ALA A 308 3.25 -8.19 13.12
C ALA A 308 2.31 -7.04 12.76
N CYS A 309 1.08 -7.06 13.29
CA CYS A 309 0.10 -6.01 13.06
C CYS A 309 0.57 -4.66 13.61
N LEU A 310 1.15 -4.64 14.82
CA LEU A 310 1.68 -3.41 15.42
C LEU A 310 2.86 -2.85 14.63
N GLY A 311 3.76 -3.71 14.16
CA GLY A 311 4.89 -3.31 13.32
C GLY A 311 4.44 -2.78 11.97
N SER A 312 3.47 -3.42 11.34
CA SER A 312 2.85 -2.97 10.09
C SER A 312 2.16 -1.61 10.28
N LEU A 313 1.34 -1.46 11.32
CA LEU A 313 0.68 -0.20 11.65
C LEU A 313 1.69 0.93 11.89
N LEU A 314 2.75 0.66 12.67
CA LEU A 314 3.83 1.61 12.93
C LEU A 314 4.50 2.06 11.62
N GLY A 315 4.86 1.12 10.76
CA GLY A 315 5.52 1.39 9.48
C GLY A 315 4.65 2.20 8.53
N TRP A 316 3.39 1.81 8.36
CA TRP A 316 2.47 2.52 7.47
C TRP A 316 2.05 3.90 8.00
N GLN A 317 1.93 4.06 9.33
CA GLN A 317 1.73 5.39 9.92
C GLN A 317 2.93 6.31 9.69
N PHE A 318 4.15 5.78 9.77
CA PHE A 318 5.34 6.54 9.43
C PHE A 318 5.35 6.92 7.95
N THR A 319 5.01 5.98 7.06
CA THR A 319 4.96 6.18 5.61
C THR A 319 3.98 7.29 5.23
N ILE A 320 2.77 7.29 5.78
CA ILE A 320 1.76 8.31 5.49
C ILE A 320 2.23 9.72 5.90
N ALA A 321 2.89 9.82 7.05
CA ALA A 321 3.42 11.09 7.52
C ALA A 321 4.61 11.59 6.68
N GLN A 322 5.48 10.69 6.20
CA GLN A 322 6.57 11.03 5.29
C GLN A 322 6.05 11.45 3.92
N THR A 323 5.01 10.80 3.40
CA THR A 323 4.35 11.16 2.13
C THR A 323 3.80 12.60 2.21
N ALA A 324 3.12 12.95 3.31
CA ALA A 324 2.63 14.30 3.55
C ALA A 324 3.77 15.34 3.69
N LYS A 325 4.87 14.97 4.38
CA LYS A 325 6.06 15.81 4.50
C LYS A 325 6.68 16.09 3.13
N THR A 326 6.82 15.08 2.28
CA THR A 326 7.38 15.23 0.93
C THR A 326 6.53 16.18 0.10
N ALA A 327 5.20 15.99 0.07
CA ALA A 327 4.29 16.88 -0.63
C ALA A 327 4.31 18.32 -0.11
N ALA A 328 4.48 18.52 1.21
CA ALA A 328 4.64 19.83 1.81
C ALA A 328 5.99 20.48 1.43
N GLY A 329 7.06 19.70 1.29
CA GLY A 329 8.35 20.14 0.76
C GLY A 329 8.26 20.64 -0.67
N GLU A 330 7.46 19.99 -1.50
CA GLU A 330 7.14 20.39 -2.89
C GLU A 330 6.12 21.54 -2.98
N ARG A 331 5.73 22.13 -1.85
CA ARG A 331 4.71 23.19 -1.72
C ARG A 331 3.29 22.77 -2.16
N LEU A 332 3.05 21.49 -2.33
CA LEU A 332 1.74 20.93 -2.72
C LEU A 332 0.84 20.63 -1.53
N PHE A 333 1.34 20.77 -0.31
CA PHE A 333 0.61 20.55 0.92
C PHE A 333 0.97 21.60 1.98
N PRO A 334 0.16 21.82 3.03
CA PRO A 334 0.45 22.86 4.02
C PRO A 334 1.84 22.73 4.65
N ALA A 335 2.58 23.81 4.73
CA ALA A 335 3.99 23.84 5.14
C ALA A 335 4.25 23.26 6.55
N PHE A 336 3.23 23.23 7.44
CA PHE A 336 3.38 22.65 8.77
C PHE A 336 3.62 21.14 8.76
N PHE A 337 3.19 20.42 7.69
CA PHE A 337 3.50 19.00 7.51
C PHE A 337 5.00 18.74 7.21
N ALA A 338 5.72 19.72 6.71
CA ALA A 338 7.16 19.61 6.47
C ALA A 338 7.99 19.69 7.76
N LYS A 339 7.42 20.21 8.86
CA LYS A 339 8.13 20.37 10.13
C LYS A 339 8.44 19.03 10.77
N THR A 340 9.68 18.84 11.20
CA THR A 340 10.15 17.64 11.91
C THR A 340 10.68 18.00 13.30
N ASN A 341 10.66 17.02 14.20
CA ASN A 341 11.32 17.11 15.50
C ASN A 341 12.85 16.84 15.36
N ARG A 342 13.58 16.84 16.49
CA ARG A 342 15.02 16.52 16.53
C ARG A 342 15.37 15.13 16.00
N MET A 343 14.43 14.20 16.02
CA MET A 343 14.58 12.82 15.51
C MET A 343 14.14 12.69 14.04
N THR A 344 13.97 13.80 13.33
CA THR A 344 13.51 13.88 11.93
C THR A 344 12.09 13.33 11.66
N ALA A 345 11.30 13.10 12.71
CA ALA A 345 9.91 12.67 12.61
C ALA A 345 8.97 13.84 12.29
N PRO A 346 8.05 13.74 11.33
CA PRO A 346 7.05 14.76 11.02
C PRO A 346 5.85 14.69 12.00
N VAL A 347 6.09 15.04 13.26
CA VAL A 347 5.16 14.84 14.40
C VAL A 347 3.79 15.48 14.15
N VAL A 348 3.75 16.68 13.57
CA VAL A 348 2.48 17.37 13.29
C VAL A 348 1.63 16.55 12.30
N GLY A 349 2.26 16.06 11.23
CA GLY A 349 1.60 15.18 10.26
C GLY A 349 1.09 13.90 10.92
N MET A 350 1.88 13.28 11.78
CA MET A 350 1.51 12.06 12.51
C MET A 350 0.28 12.29 13.41
N ILE A 351 0.25 13.39 14.17
CA ILE A 351 -0.89 13.73 15.04
C ILE A 351 -2.16 13.98 14.21
N VAL A 352 -2.07 14.78 13.15
CA VAL A 352 -3.22 15.05 12.26
C VAL A 352 -3.78 13.75 11.71
N MET A 353 -2.92 12.84 11.27
CA MET A 353 -3.36 11.56 10.75
C MET A 353 -3.95 10.65 11.82
N ALA A 354 -3.42 10.63 13.04
CA ALA A 354 -4.01 9.89 14.14
C ALA A 354 -5.43 10.40 14.49
N VAL A 355 -5.66 11.71 14.41
CA VAL A 355 -6.99 12.31 14.58
C VAL A 355 -7.93 11.86 13.46
N VAL A 356 -7.50 11.93 12.19
CA VAL A 356 -8.30 11.46 11.05
C VAL A 356 -8.65 9.98 11.20
N GLN A 357 -7.69 9.14 11.56
CA GLN A 357 -7.89 7.70 11.78
C GLN A 357 -8.82 7.43 12.98
N THR A 358 -8.77 8.28 14.02
CA THR A 358 -9.71 8.20 15.16
C THR A 358 -11.15 8.48 14.71
N ILE A 359 -11.36 9.50 13.89
CA ILE A 359 -12.68 9.81 13.32
C ILE A 359 -13.17 8.66 12.43
N LEU A 360 -12.30 8.10 11.60
CA LEU A 360 -12.63 6.94 10.77
C LEU A 360 -13.01 5.71 11.61
N ALA A 361 -12.26 5.42 12.67
CA ALA A 361 -12.56 4.31 13.58
C ALA A 361 -13.94 4.48 14.23
N LEU A 362 -14.27 5.69 14.67
CA LEU A 362 -15.59 6.02 15.26
C LEU A 362 -16.72 5.93 14.22
N SER A 363 -16.48 6.31 12.98
CA SER A 363 -17.51 6.29 11.92
C SER A 363 -17.82 4.89 11.37
N THR A 364 -16.96 3.90 11.64
CA THR A 364 -17.07 2.54 11.11
C THR A 364 -17.37 1.49 12.18
N ILE A 365 -17.86 1.90 13.36
CA ILE A 365 -18.24 0.96 14.42
C ILE A 365 -19.29 -0.01 13.90
N SER A 366 -19.00 -1.33 13.97
CA SER A 366 -19.87 -2.41 13.56
C SER A 366 -19.96 -3.47 14.66
N PRO A 367 -21.08 -4.19 14.79
CA PRO A 367 -21.20 -5.33 15.68
C PRO A 367 -20.19 -6.44 15.40
N SER A 368 -19.74 -6.59 14.17
CA SER A 368 -18.79 -7.60 13.73
C SER A 368 -17.43 -6.97 13.39
N LEU A 369 -16.36 -7.44 14.04
CA LEU A 369 -14.98 -7.04 13.76
C LEU A 369 -14.58 -7.37 12.30
N SER A 370 -15.03 -8.51 11.79
CA SER A 370 -14.79 -8.92 10.40
C SER A 370 -15.51 -8.02 9.41
N GLU A 371 -16.74 -7.59 9.70
CA GLU A 371 -17.49 -6.65 8.87
C GLU A 371 -16.83 -5.27 8.85
N GLN A 372 -16.44 -4.75 10.01
CA GLN A 372 -15.73 -3.48 10.12
C GLN A 372 -14.41 -3.49 9.33
N PHE A 373 -13.64 -4.59 9.45
CA PHE A 373 -12.43 -4.80 8.66
C PHE A 373 -12.73 -4.78 7.15
N SER A 374 -13.72 -5.54 6.69
CA SER A 374 -14.08 -5.64 5.27
C SER A 374 -14.53 -4.31 4.68
N VAL A 375 -15.32 -3.52 5.40
CA VAL A 375 -15.78 -2.18 4.96
C VAL A 375 -14.58 -1.26 4.73
N LEU A 376 -13.64 -1.22 5.68
CA LEU A 376 -12.45 -0.39 5.59
C LEU A 376 -11.48 -0.87 4.50
N VAL A 377 -11.29 -2.18 4.37
CA VAL A 377 -10.47 -2.76 3.30
C VAL A 377 -11.03 -2.41 1.92
N ASN A 378 -12.33 -2.61 1.71
CA ASN A 378 -12.97 -2.30 0.44
C ASN A 378 -12.85 -0.81 0.10
N LEU A 379 -13.03 0.08 1.07
CA LEU A 379 -12.86 1.52 0.89
C LEU A 379 -11.40 1.90 0.62
N ALA A 380 -10.45 1.30 1.35
CA ALA A 380 -9.01 1.51 1.14
C ALA A 380 -8.58 1.04 -0.26
N VAL A 381 -9.07 -0.11 -0.72
CA VAL A 381 -8.79 -0.62 -2.07
C VAL A 381 -9.31 0.35 -3.13
N VAL A 382 -10.58 0.79 -3.05
CA VAL A 382 -11.15 1.73 -4.02
C VAL A 382 -10.33 3.01 -4.09
N THR A 383 -9.97 3.59 -2.95
CA THR A 383 -9.21 4.85 -2.88
C THR A 383 -7.75 4.70 -3.30
N ASN A 384 -7.16 3.51 -3.13
CA ASN A 384 -5.77 3.23 -3.54
C ASN A 384 -5.64 2.93 -5.03
N VAL A 385 -6.62 2.23 -5.59
CA VAL A 385 -6.58 1.78 -6.98
C VAL A 385 -6.74 2.94 -7.98
N ILE A 386 -7.42 4.02 -7.59
CA ILE A 386 -7.50 5.23 -8.44
C ILE A 386 -6.10 5.82 -8.72
N PRO A 387 -5.22 6.07 -7.74
CA PRO A 387 -3.81 6.38 -7.96
C PRO A 387 -3.09 5.40 -8.89
N TYR A 388 -3.37 4.10 -8.79
CA TYR A 388 -2.75 3.10 -9.66
C TYR A 388 -3.13 3.30 -11.12
N ILE A 389 -4.41 3.55 -11.40
CA ILE A 389 -4.89 3.84 -12.77
C ILE A 389 -4.22 5.09 -13.32
N ILE A 390 -4.11 6.16 -12.51
CA ILE A 390 -3.45 7.41 -12.91
C ILE A 390 -1.96 7.15 -13.23
N ALA A 391 -1.25 6.44 -12.36
CA ALA A 391 0.17 6.14 -12.56
C ALA A 391 0.43 5.22 -13.76
N LEU A 392 -0.45 4.23 -14.00
CA LEU A 392 -0.34 3.34 -15.16
C LEU A 392 -0.63 4.08 -16.49
N SER A 393 -1.59 5.01 -16.49
CA SER A 393 -1.85 5.85 -17.65
C SER A 393 -0.70 6.82 -17.92
N ALA A 394 -0.07 7.35 -16.87
CA ALA A 394 1.12 8.20 -16.98
C ALA A 394 2.31 7.48 -17.65
N LEU A 395 2.47 6.15 -17.44
CA LEU A 395 3.52 5.36 -18.07
C LEU A 395 3.51 5.51 -19.60
N MET A 396 2.33 5.58 -20.23
CA MET A 396 2.23 5.73 -21.69
C MET A 396 2.81 7.07 -22.15
N VAL A 397 2.56 8.14 -21.41
CA VAL A 397 3.10 9.48 -21.70
C VAL A 397 4.62 9.50 -21.44
N ILE A 398 5.07 8.96 -20.33
CA ILE A 398 6.49 8.87 -19.95
C ILE A 398 7.29 8.15 -21.03
N MET A 399 6.80 7.01 -21.52
CA MET A 399 7.46 6.23 -22.58
C MET A 399 7.52 6.98 -23.92
N ARG A 400 6.47 7.71 -24.30
CA ARG A 400 6.47 8.54 -25.52
C ARG A 400 7.49 9.66 -25.43
N ASN A 401 7.54 10.35 -24.29
CA ASN A 401 8.51 11.42 -24.05
C ASN A 401 9.96 10.89 -24.02
N ALA A 402 10.18 9.67 -23.56
CA ALA A 402 11.48 9.00 -23.54
C ALA A 402 11.89 8.42 -24.90
N GLY A 403 11.06 8.49 -25.94
CA GLY A 403 11.36 7.96 -27.27
C GLY A 403 11.54 6.44 -27.31
N VAL A 404 10.80 5.71 -26.50
CA VAL A 404 10.88 4.24 -26.42
C VAL A 404 10.52 3.60 -27.76
N PRO A 405 11.25 2.54 -28.22
CA PRO A 405 10.92 1.83 -29.47
C PRO A 405 9.48 1.33 -29.49
N GLU A 406 8.82 1.41 -30.65
CA GLU A 406 7.39 1.15 -30.81
C GLU A 406 6.96 -0.25 -30.31
N GLY A 407 7.79 -1.29 -30.51
CA GLY A 407 7.52 -2.64 -30.04
C GLY A 407 7.46 -2.71 -28.48
N THR A 408 8.44 -2.09 -27.80
CA THR A 408 8.51 -2.00 -26.36
C THR A 408 7.35 -1.14 -25.81
N TYR A 409 7.03 -0.03 -26.48
CA TYR A 409 5.89 0.82 -26.12
C TYR A 409 4.59 0.02 -26.16
N LYS A 410 4.31 -0.71 -27.26
CA LYS A 410 3.08 -1.50 -27.41
C LYS A 410 2.95 -2.59 -26.34
N LEU A 411 4.03 -3.30 -26.04
CA LEU A 411 4.03 -4.32 -25.00
C LEU A 411 3.73 -3.73 -23.62
N ASN A 412 4.45 -2.68 -23.24
CA ASN A 412 4.28 -2.06 -21.92
C ASN A 412 2.91 -1.39 -21.80
N ALA A 413 2.42 -0.75 -22.87
CA ALA A 413 1.07 -0.18 -22.89
C ALA A 413 0.00 -1.26 -22.76
N PHE A 414 0.15 -2.40 -23.43
CA PHE A 414 -0.77 -3.53 -23.31
C PHE A 414 -0.83 -4.06 -21.87
N VAL A 415 0.32 -4.26 -21.21
CA VAL A 415 0.36 -4.72 -19.82
C VAL A 415 -0.22 -3.66 -18.88
N ALA A 416 0.07 -2.36 -19.10
CA ALA A 416 -0.53 -1.28 -18.32
C ALA A 416 -2.07 -1.25 -18.44
N VAL A 417 -2.61 -1.47 -19.65
CA VAL A 417 -4.05 -1.58 -19.88
C VAL A 417 -4.65 -2.75 -19.12
N ILE A 418 -4.01 -3.92 -19.08
CA ILE A 418 -4.45 -5.05 -18.27
C ILE A 418 -4.51 -4.65 -16.78
N GLY A 419 -3.46 -3.98 -16.27
CA GLY A 419 -3.43 -3.47 -14.90
C GLY A 419 -4.55 -2.48 -14.60
N MET A 420 -4.86 -1.56 -15.53
CA MET A 420 -5.96 -0.60 -15.39
C MET A 420 -7.33 -1.29 -15.44
N LEU A 421 -7.53 -2.26 -16.34
CA LEU A 421 -8.79 -3.02 -16.41
C LEU A 421 -9.01 -3.85 -15.15
N TYR A 422 -7.96 -4.50 -14.65
CA TYR A 422 -8.03 -5.21 -13.37
C TYR A 422 -8.35 -4.25 -12.22
N SER A 423 -7.70 -3.09 -12.17
CA SER A 423 -7.95 -2.04 -11.19
C SER A 423 -9.41 -1.58 -11.23
N THR A 424 -9.96 -1.36 -12.41
CA THR A 424 -11.38 -0.98 -12.60
C THR A 424 -12.31 -2.11 -12.14
N TYR A 425 -11.97 -3.36 -12.44
CA TYR A 425 -12.73 -4.51 -11.96
C TYR A 425 -12.69 -4.62 -10.42
N ALA A 426 -11.55 -4.36 -9.79
CA ALA A 426 -11.43 -4.36 -8.34
C ALA A 426 -12.30 -3.26 -7.68
N ILE A 427 -12.39 -2.07 -8.28
CA ILE A 427 -13.31 -1.01 -7.83
C ILE A 427 -14.76 -1.53 -7.87
N TYR A 428 -15.18 -2.11 -8.99
CA TYR A 428 -16.52 -2.67 -9.14
C TYR A 428 -16.80 -3.77 -8.10
N ALA A 429 -15.86 -4.68 -7.92
CA ALA A 429 -15.96 -5.83 -7.02
C ALA A 429 -15.96 -5.45 -5.52
N SER A 430 -15.47 -4.25 -5.18
CA SER A 430 -15.50 -3.73 -3.80
C SER A 430 -16.91 -3.38 -3.31
N GLY A 431 -17.90 -3.38 -4.19
CA GLY A 431 -19.31 -3.17 -3.87
C GLY A 431 -19.74 -1.70 -3.79
N ALA A 432 -21.05 -1.47 -3.90
CA ALA A 432 -21.62 -0.14 -4.04
C ALA A 432 -21.26 0.81 -2.88
N THR A 433 -21.26 0.34 -1.65
CA THR A 433 -20.92 1.15 -0.45
C THR A 433 -19.49 1.68 -0.52
N ALA A 434 -18.53 0.82 -0.89
CA ALA A 434 -17.13 1.22 -1.02
C ALA A 434 -16.92 2.18 -2.21
N VAL A 435 -17.61 1.94 -3.33
CA VAL A 435 -17.57 2.82 -4.50
C VAL A 435 -18.12 4.21 -4.18
N ILE A 436 -19.27 4.30 -3.48
CA ILE A 436 -19.85 5.58 -3.03
C ILE A 436 -18.88 6.27 -2.06
N GLY A 437 -18.32 5.53 -1.09
CA GLY A 437 -17.32 6.06 -0.17
C GLY A 437 -16.08 6.58 -0.91
N GLY A 438 -15.58 5.84 -1.90
CA GLY A 438 -14.49 6.28 -2.77
C GLY A 438 -14.80 7.54 -3.58
N ALA A 439 -16.04 7.65 -4.08
CA ALA A 439 -16.51 8.86 -4.77
C ALA A 439 -16.56 10.08 -3.83
N ILE A 440 -16.97 9.88 -2.57
CA ILE A 440 -16.93 10.94 -1.53
C ILE A 440 -15.48 11.36 -1.27
N VAL A 441 -14.55 10.39 -1.09
CA VAL A 441 -13.12 10.68 -0.90
C VAL A 441 -12.54 11.43 -2.10
N LEU A 442 -12.92 11.05 -3.31
CA LEU A 442 -12.51 11.74 -4.53
C LEU A 442 -13.05 13.18 -4.58
N ALA A 443 -14.33 13.39 -4.24
CA ALA A 443 -14.94 14.71 -4.16
C ALA A 443 -14.24 15.59 -3.11
N LEU A 444 -13.96 15.05 -1.93
CA LEU A 444 -13.18 15.75 -0.89
C LEU A 444 -11.77 16.10 -1.39
N THR A 445 -11.14 15.22 -2.17
CA THR A 445 -9.83 15.49 -2.78
C THR A 445 -9.88 16.70 -3.70
N PHE A 446 -10.90 16.80 -4.55
CA PHE A 446 -11.08 17.96 -5.44
C PHE A 446 -11.43 19.25 -4.68
N ILE A 447 -12.24 19.16 -3.62
CA ILE A 447 -12.55 20.32 -2.75
C ILE A 447 -11.26 20.85 -2.12
N ILE A 448 -10.45 19.97 -1.51
CA ILE A 448 -9.19 20.35 -0.88
C ILE A 448 -8.21 20.89 -1.92
N TYR A 449 -8.13 20.25 -3.09
CA TYR A 449 -7.37 20.75 -4.22
C TYR A 449 -7.73 22.20 -4.56
N GLY A 450 -9.01 22.50 -4.70
CA GLY A 450 -9.51 23.85 -5.02
C GLY A 450 -9.05 24.92 -4.01
N PHE A 451 -8.95 24.56 -2.72
CA PHE A 451 -8.42 25.47 -1.69
C PHE A 451 -6.88 25.60 -1.69
N LEU A 452 -6.18 24.56 -2.10
CA LEU A 452 -4.71 24.54 -2.06
C LEU A 452 -4.07 24.95 -3.38
N ALA A 453 -4.69 24.64 -4.53
CA ALA A 453 -4.17 24.88 -5.87
C ALA A 453 -3.67 26.31 -6.12
N PRO A 454 -4.39 27.37 -5.68
CA PRO A 454 -3.92 28.76 -5.86
C PRO A 454 -2.56 29.06 -5.21
N ARG A 455 -2.11 28.20 -4.28
CA ARG A 455 -0.83 28.39 -3.55
C ARG A 455 0.37 27.80 -4.29
N PHE A 456 0.17 26.87 -5.22
CA PHE A 456 1.23 26.17 -5.94
C PHE A 456 1.11 26.28 -7.48
N ILE A 457 -0.04 26.66 -8.01
CA ILE A 457 -0.14 27.08 -9.41
C ILE A 457 0.44 28.49 -9.50
N VAL A 458 1.70 28.60 -9.89
CA VAL A 458 2.28 29.89 -10.27
C VAL A 458 1.69 30.25 -11.62
N PRO A 459 1.00 31.40 -11.77
CA PRO A 459 0.56 31.86 -13.09
C PRO A 459 1.78 31.89 -14.02
N ALA A 460 1.65 31.32 -15.22
CA ALA A 460 2.69 31.50 -16.24
C ALA A 460 2.96 33.01 -16.36
N PRO A 461 4.24 33.47 -16.37
CA PRO A 461 4.52 34.88 -16.50
C PRO A 461 3.77 35.41 -17.74
N VAL A 462 2.88 36.36 -17.51
CA VAL A 462 2.16 37.04 -18.58
C VAL A 462 3.25 37.57 -19.52
N ALA A 463 3.32 37.03 -20.74
CA ALA A 463 4.26 37.51 -21.73
C ALA A 463 4.11 39.03 -21.82
N ALA A 464 5.19 39.76 -21.49
CA ALA A 464 5.18 41.22 -21.60
C ALA A 464 4.67 41.59 -22.99
N PRO A 465 3.70 42.51 -23.13
CA PRO A 465 3.21 42.92 -24.44
C PRO A 465 4.41 43.34 -25.26
N ALA A 466 4.60 42.73 -26.43
CA ALA A 466 5.66 43.08 -27.35
C ALA A 466 5.65 44.59 -27.55
N ALA A 467 6.76 45.26 -27.14
CA ALA A 467 6.90 46.67 -27.37
C ALA A 467 6.66 46.92 -28.88
N ARG A 468 5.59 47.62 -29.20
CA ARG A 468 5.36 48.08 -30.56
C ARG A 468 6.54 49.00 -30.88
N ALA A 469 7.40 48.50 -31.75
CA ALA A 469 8.42 49.30 -32.37
C ALA A 469 7.70 50.43 -33.15
N ALA A 470 7.92 51.63 -32.69
CA ALA A 470 7.54 52.85 -33.40
C ALA A 470 8.53 53.15 -34.52
#